data_f3147076e8ca090deed939af76a78141
#
_entry.id   f3147076e8ca090deed939af76a78141
#
_cell.length_a   1.000
_cell.length_b   1.000
_cell.length_c   1.000
_cell.angle_alpha   90.00
_cell.angle_beta   90.00
_cell.angle_gamma   90.00
#
_symmetry.space_group_name_H-M   'P 1'
#
loop_
_entity.id
_entity.type
_entity.pdbx_description
1 polymer ?
#
loop_
_entity_poly.entity_id
_entity_poly.type
_entity_poly.pdbx_seq_one_letter_code
_entity_poly.pdbx_strand_id
1 'polypeptide(L)'
;MAEFKYAPMFQLGKDETEYRLISKEGITVAEFEGKEIVKVAPEALTLLAQEAFHDCEFLLRREHNEQVAAILKDDEASENDKYVALQFLRNAETAAKGVLPFCQDTGTAIIHGEKGQQIWTGFEDEEALSLGVFNTFTQENLRYSQNAPLTMFDEVNTKCNLPAQIDIEATEGAEYKFVMVAKGGGSANKTYFYPMTKATIQNEGTLIPFLVEKMKSLGTAACPPYHICFVIGGTSAEKNLLTVKLGSIKYYDTLPTTGDETGRAFRDIELEKKILEEAHKIGLGAQFGGKYLAHDIRIIRLPRHGASVPIGMGVSCSADRNIKGKINKDGIWLEKMDTNPGELIPEEYRKPGEGAKGIEIDLDRGIDAVRAELTKYPVSTRVSLKGTIIVARDIAHAKLKARLDAGEPLPQYIKDYPVLYAGPAKTPKGYPCGSMGPTTANRMDPYVDEFQANGGSLVMIAKGNRTQEVTDACKKHGGFYLGTIGGVAAVLSQSSIKSIECVEYPELGMEAVYKITVEDFPAFILVDDKGNDFFKQLKPWTGCPKK
;
A
#
# COMPACT_ATOMS: atom_id res chain seq x y z
N MET A 1 8.39 8.72 49.66
CA MET A 1 7.35 9.14 48.69
C MET A 1 8.02 9.29 47.34
N ALA A 2 7.37 8.86 46.25
CA ALA A 2 7.96 9.09 44.93
C ALA A 2 8.00 10.61 44.63
N GLU A 3 9.12 11.09 44.14
CA GLU A 3 9.26 12.47 43.67
C GLU A 3 8.64 12.59 42.27
N PHE A 4 7.88 13.67 42.02
CA PHE A 4 7.33 13.93 40.70
C PHE A 4 8.48 14.25 39.72
N LYS A 5 8.60 13.42 38.67
CA LYS A 5 9.55 13.63 37.60
C LYS A 5 8.83 13.36 36.28
N TYR A 6 8.63 14.40 35.48
CA TYR A 6 8.03 14.26 34.16
C TYR A 6 9.08 13.81 33.13
N ALA A 7 8.72 12.84 32.31
CA ALA A 7 9.47 12.50 31.11
C ALA A 7 8.46 12.16 29.98
N PRO A 8 8.64 12.69 28.77
CA PRO A 8 7.78 12.33 27.63
C PRO A 8 7.96 10.85 27.26
N MET A 9 6.87 10.19 26.87
CA MET A 9 6.92 8.79 26.45
C MET A 9 7.77 8.62 25.18
N PHE A 10 7.62 9.50 24.21
CA PHE A 10 8.39 9.48 22.97
C PHE A 10 9.54 10.51 23.04
N GLN A 11 10.73 10.02 23.26
CA GLN A 11 11.96 10.82 23.32
C GLN A 11 12.69 10.63 21.98
N LEU A 12 12.27 11.39 20.96
CA LEU A 12 12.87 11.31 19.64
C LEU A 12 14.25 11.96 19.62
N GLY A 13 15.18 11.37 18.88
CA GLY A 13 16.47 11.96 18.54
C GLY A 13 16.33 13.12 17.54
N LYS A 14 17.48 13.62 17.08
CA LYS A 14 17.52 14.68 16.08
C LYS A 14 16.89 14.23 14.76
N ASP A 15 16.05 15.09 14.19
CA ASP A 15 15.53 14.88 12.84
C ASP A 15 16.59 15.24 11.80
N GLU A 16 17.10 14.25 11.07
CA GLU A 16 18.10 14.40 10.01
C GLU A 16 17.47 14.53 8.61
N THR A 17 16.13 14.70 8.54
CA THR A 17 15.41 14.82 7.27
C THR A 17 15.88 16.06 6.50
N GLU A 18 16.22 15.88 5.23
CA GLU A 18 16.47 17.00 4.33
C GLU A 18 15.15 17.62 3.88
N TYR A 19 15.04 18.94 4.00
CA TYR A 19 13.85 19.70 3.64
C TYR A 19 14.14 20.63 2.45
N ARG A 20 13.12 20.85 1.61
CA ARG A 20 13.06 21.90 0.60
C ARG A 20 12.10 23.00 1.04
N LEU A 21 12.45 24.25 0.79
CA LEU A 21 11.57 25.39 1.02
C LEU A 21 10.50 25.43 -0.07
N ILE A 22 9.23 25.49 0.36
CA ILE A 22 8.07 25.62 -0.55
C ILE A 22 7.75 27.11 -0.76
N SER A 23 7.55 27.85 0.34
CA SER A 23 7.19 29.27 0.32
C SER A 23 7.53 29.92 1.65
N LYS A 24 7.62 31.24 1.64
CA LYS A 24 7.63 32.09 2.85
C LYS A 24 6.34 32.86 3.01
N GLU A 25 5.46 32.78 2.03
CA GLU A 25 4.17 33.51 2.07
C GLU A 25 3.26 32.98 3.16
N GLY A 26 2.50 33.89 3.77
CA GLY A 26 1.58 33.55 4.86
C GLY A 26 2.24 33.32 6.21
N ILE A 27 3.56 33.55 6.35
CA ILE A 27 4.29 33.42 7.62
C ILE A 27 4.74 34.80 8.07
N THR A 28 4.36 35.18 9.29
CA THR A 28 4.81 36.41 9.93
C THR A 28 5.18 36.14 11.38
N VAL A 29 6.01 37.00 11.96
CA VAL A 29 6.44 36.86 13.36
C VAL A 29 5.96 38.06 14.15
N ALA A 30 5.40 37.80 15.32
CA ALA A 30 5.03 38.79 16.31
C ALA A 30 5.73 38.47 17.64
N GLU A 31 5.83 39.41 18.52
CA GLU A 31 6.35 39.22 19.88
C GLU A 31 5.20 39.28 20.88
N PHE A 32 5.16 38.34 21.80
CA PHE A 32 4.23 38.35 22.93
C PHE A 32 4.98 37.87 24.19
N GLU A 33 4.99 38.70 25.21
CA GLU A 33 5.66 38.45 26.49
C GLU A 33 7.14 38.03 26.34
N GLY A 34 7.86 38.64 25.40
CA GLY A 34 9.29 38.35 25.14
C GLY A 34 9.54 37.04 24.38
N LYS A 35 8.49 36.41 23.85
CA LYS A 35 8.59 35.23 23.00
C LYS A 35 8.19 35.55 21.57
N GLU A 36 8.94 34.98 20.59
CA GLU A 36 8.51 35.00 19.20
C GLU A 36 7.27 34.15 19.02
N ILE A 37 6.23 34.68 18.42
CA ILE A 37 5.03 33.95 18.00
C ILE A 37 5.01 33.92 16.49
N VAL A 38 5.04 32.71 15.92
CA VAL A 38 4.95 32.50 14.47
C VAL A 38 3.47 32.45 14.09
N LYS A 39 3.05 33.46 13.36
CA LYS A 39 1.70 33.56 12.83
C LYS A 39 1.63 32.92 11.45
N VAL A 40 0.73 31.98 11.27
CA VAL A 40 0.55 31.19 10.04
C VAL A 40 -0.82 31.50 9.45
N ALA A 41 -0.86 31.88 8.19
CA ALA A 41 -2.11 32.11 7.46
C ALA A 41 -2.72 30.79 6.95
N PRO A 42 -4.06 30.71 6.73
CA PRO A 42 -4.71 29.48 6.29
C PRO A 42 -4.15 28.98 4.95
N GLU A 43 -3.80 29.87 4.04
CA GLU A 43 -3.22 29.54 2.74
C GLU A 43 -1.88 28.79 2.86
N ALA A 44 -1.12 29.03 3.93
CA ALA A 44 0.13 28.32 4.20
C ALA A 44 -0.10 26.85 4.55
N LEU A 45 -1.13 26.54 5.36
CA LEU A 45 -1.52 25.17 5.66
C LEU A 45 -2.11 24.46 4.43
N THR A 46 -2.93 25.17 3.66
CA THR A 46 -3.51 24.68 2.41
C THR A 46 -2.41 24.31 1.41
N LEU A 47 -1.44 25.20 1.21
CA LEU A 47 -0.31 24.96 0.31
C LEU A 47 0.54 23.78 0.77
N LEU A 48 0.86 23.71 2.08
CA LEU A 48 1.64 22.62 2.65
C LEU A 48 0.95 21.27 2.37
N ALA A 49 -0.34 21.14 2.65
CA ALA A 49 -1.07 19.90 2.44
C ALA A 49 -1.19 19.55 0.94
N GLN A 50 -1.43 20.53 0.09
CA GLN A 50 -1.53 20.35 -1.36
C GLN A 50 -0.24 19.79 -1.94
N GLU A 51 0.89 20.44 -1.67
CA GLU A 51 2.21 20.02 -2.16
C GLU A 51 2.64 18.67 -1.56
N ALA A 52 2.35 18.43 -0.29
CA ALA A 52 2.68 17.18 0.39
C ALA A 52 1.95 15.98 -0.22
N PHE A 53 0.64 16.09 -0.49
CA PHE A 53 -0.11 15.00 -1.11
C PHE A 53 0.23 14.84 -2.58
N HIS A 54 0.61 15.91 -3.30
CA HIS A 54 1.21 15.78 -4.62
C HIS A 54 2.47 14.89 -4.55
N ASP A 55 3.44 15.28 -3.73
CA ASP A 55 4.68 14.51 -3.59
C ASP A 55 4.43 13.07 -3.14
N CYS A 56 3.52 12.83 -2.19
CA CYS A 56 3.14 11.49 -1.74
C CYS A 56 2.62 10.59 -2.86
N GLU A 57 1.90 11.13 -3.83
CA GLU A 57 1.27 10.33 -4.89
C GLU A 57 2.20 10.03 -6.06
N PHE A 58 3.27 10.79 -6.22
CA PHE A 58 4.16 10.71 -7.38
C PHE A 58 5.62 10.39 -7.04
N LEU A 59 6.06 10.60 -5.81
CA LEU A 59 7.45 10.43 -5.37
C LEU A 59 7.56 9.51 -4.16
N LEU A 60 8.71 8.86 -4.02
CA LEU A 60 9.09 8.06 -2.85
C LEU A 60 10.39 8.59 -2.26
N ARG A 61 10.69 8.19 -1.02
CA ARG A 61 11.99 8.47 -0.43
C ARG A 61 13.10 7.74 -1.17
N ARG A 62 14.24 8.40 -1.33
CA ARG A 62 15.44 7.79 -1.94
C ARG A 62 15.86 6.51 -1.26
N GLU A 63 15.84 6.49 0.07
CA GLU A 63 16.16 5.32 0.88
C GLU A 63 15.25 4.11 0.58
N HIS A 64 13.95 4.34 0.40
CA HIS A 64 13.02 3.28 0.00
C HIS A 64 13.37 2.72 -1.39
N ASN A 65 13.61 3.58 -2.36
CA ASN A 65 14.01 3.18 -3.71
C ASN A 65 15.35 2.41 -3.71
N GLU A 66 16.30 2.78 -2.85
CA GLU A 66 17.57 2.07 -2.65
C GLU A 66 17.37 0.68 -2.04
N GLN A 67 16.44 0.52 -1.09
CA GLN A 67 16.08 -0.80 -0.56
C GLN A 67 15.49 -1.69 -1.66
N VAL A 68 14.63 -1.14 -2.53
CA VAL A 68 14.10 -1.87 -3.70
C VAL A 68 15.23 -2.24 -4.66
N ALA A 69 16.14 -1.32 -4.98
CA ALA A 69 17.26 -1.57 -5.88
C ALA A 69 18.25 -2.61 -5.32
N ALA A 70 18.41 -2.69 -4.01
CA ALA A 70 19.27 -3.70 -3.36
C ALA A 70 18.81 -5.13 -3.65
N ILE A 71 17.51 -5.37 -3.83
CA ILE A 71 16.96 -6.69 -4.19
C ILE A 71 17.53 -7.19 -5.51
N LEU A 72 17.74 -6.30 -6.48
CA LEU A 72 18.29 -6.67 -7.80
C LEU A 72 19.72 -7.21 -7.73
N LYS A 73 20.47 -6.84 -6.69
CA LYS A 73 21.88 -7.20 -6.47
C LYS A 73 22.05 -8.34 -5.47
N ASP A 74 20.97 -8.80 -4.84
CA ASP A 74 21.03 -9.90 -3.86
C ASP A 74 21.00 -11.26 -4.57
N ASP A 75 22.06 -12.02 -4.45
CA ASP A 75 22.16 -13.39 -5.04
C ASP A 75 21.21 -14.39 -4.37
N GLU A 76 20.71 -14.11 -3.17
CA GLU A 76 19.72 -14.93 -2.48
C GLU A 76 18.27 -14.56 -2.85
N ALA A 77 18.04 -13.45 -3.55
CA ALA A 77 16.72 -13.06 -4.02
C ALA A 77 16.25 -14.01 -5.14
N SER A 78 14.96 -14.36 -5.11
CA SER A 78 14.38 -15.14 -6.21
C SER A 78 14.32 -14.32 -7.51
N GLU A 79 14.24 -15.00 -8.66
CA GLU A 79 14.00 -14.32 -9.94
C GLU A 79 12.68 -13.53 -9.94
N ASN A 80 11.68 -14.00 -9.18
CA ASN A 80 10.43 -13.27 -9.01
C ASN A 80 10.60 -12.03 -8.12
N ASP A 81 11.38 -12.10 -7.01
CA ASP A 81 11.72 -10.93 -6.20
C ASP A 81 12.41 -9.86 -7.06
N LYS A 82 13.42 -10.23 -7.82
CA LYS A 82 14.16 -9.31 -8.70
C LYS A 82 13.26 -8.70 -9.77
N TYR A 83 12.41 -9.50 -10.39
CA TYR A 83 11.48 -9.01 -11.40
C TYR A 83 10.49 -7.98 -10.82
N VAL A 84 9.90 -8.27 -9.66
CA VAL A 84 8.97 -7.36 -8.99
C VAL A 84 9.69 -6.07 -8.56
N ALA A 85 10.89 -6.17 -7.99
CA ALA A 85 11.70 -5.01 -7.62
C ALA A 85 12.01 -4.11 -8.81
N LEU A 86 12.37 -4.69 -9.96
CA LEU A 86 12.57 -3.94 -11.21
C LEU A 86 11.29 -3.19 -11.63
N GLN A 87 10.12 -3.84 -11.53
CA GLN A 87 8.86 -3.17 -11.87
C GLN A 87 8.54 -2.03 -10.89
N PHE A 88 8.90 -2.13 -9.62
CA PHE A 88 8.74 -1.03 -8.66
C PHE A 88 9.61 0.18 -9.03
N LEU A 89 10.88 -0.02 -9.38
CA LEU A 89 11.75 1.08 -9.81
C LEU A 89 11.25 1.74 -11.10
N ARG A 90 10.82 0.96 -12.08
CA ARG A 90 10.20 1.48 -13.32
C ARG A 90 8.91 2.25 -13.04
N ASN A 91 8.13 1.78 -12.08
CA ASN A 91 6.91 2.45 -11.66
C ASN A 91 7.21 3.78 -10.95
N ALA A 92 8.24 3.81 -10.09
CA ALA A 92 8.69 5.03 -9.44
C ALA A 92 9.19 6.06 -10.48
N GLU A 93 9.99 5.63 -11.46
CA GLU A 93 10.44 6.47 -12.57
C GLU A 93 9.28 7.02 -13.42
N THR A 94 8.25 6.20 -13.64
CA THR A 94 7.04 6.62 -14.37
C THR A 94 6.23 7.62 -13.57
N ALA A 95 6.01 7.36 -12.28
CA ALA A 95 5.23 8.22 -11.39
C ALA A 95 5.92 9.57 -11.14
N ALA A 96 7.26 9.59 -11.04
CA ALA A 96 8.04 10.81 -10.81
C ALA A 96 7.87 11.88 -11.90
N LYS A 97 7.24 11.53 -13.04
CA LYS A 97 6.86 12.50 -14.09
C LYS A 97 5.64 13.36 -13.70
N GLY A 98 4.98 13.08 -12.57
CA GLY A 98 3.85 13.84 -12.05
C GLY A 98 2.55 13.72 -12.86
N VAL A 99 2.35 12.64 -13.63
CA VAL A 99 1.16 12.46 -14.47
C VAL A 99 0.31 11.27 -14.04
N LEU A 100 0.93 10.11 -13.90
CA LEU A 100 0.29 8.88 -13.43
C LEU A 100 0.68 8.65 -11.97
N PRO A 101 -0.27 8.64 -11.02
CA PRO A 101 0.05 8.37 -9.63
C PRO A 101 0.65 6.97 -9.46
N PHE A 102 1.49 6.81 -8.46
CA PHE A 102 2.23 5.59 -8.18
C PHE A 102 1.33 4.34 -8.07
N CYS A 103 0.18 4.50 -7.45
CA CYS A 103 -0.81 3.44 -7.24
C CYS A 103 -2.19 3.90 -7.70
N GLN A 104 -3.03 2.98 -8.19
CA GLN A 104 -4.43 3.27 -8.51
C GLN A 104 -5.27 3.57 -7.25
N ASP A 105 -4.90 3.00 -6.11
CA ASP A 105 -5.48 3.34 -4.82
C ASP A 105 -4.72 4.51 -4.22
N THR A 106 -5.17 5.71 -4.51
CA THR A 106 -4.54 6.94 -4.02
C THR A 106 -4.86 7.22 -2.53
N GLY A 107 -5.65 6.36 -1.91
CA GLY A 107 -5.75 6.18 -0.47
C GLY A 107 -6.54 7.25 0.28
N THR A 108 -6.56 7.09 1.59
CA THR A 108 -7.06 8.07 2.55
C THR A 108 -5.93 9.03 2.90
N ALA A 109 -6.20 10.33 2.83
CA ALA A 109 -5.29 11.36 3.33
C ALA A 109 -5.32 11.36 4.86
N ILE A 110 -4.13 11.21 5.47
CA ILE A 110 -3.93 11.23 6.93
C ILE A 110 -2.86 12.27 7.25
N ILE A 111 -3.15 13.16 8.18
CA ILE A 111 -2.25 14.22 8.64
C ILE A 111 -2.11 14.09 10.15
N HIS A 112 -0.89 13.90 10.62
CA HIS A 112 -0.55 14.00 12.02
C HIS A 112 0.31 15.25 12.20
N GLY A 113 -0.16 16.21 13.02
CA GLY A 113 0.48 17.49 13.27
C GLY A 113 0.92 17.64 14.72
N GLU A 114 2.12 18.18 14.93
CA GLU A 114 2.64 18.62 16.24
C GLU A 114 2.73 20.14 16.22
N LYS A 115 1.74 20.82 16.84
CA LYS A 115 1.64 22.28 16.85
C LYS A 115 2.35 22.86 18.06
N GLY A 116 3.47 23.54 17.83
CA GLY A 116 4.18 24.28 18.86
C GLY A 116 3.30 25.37 19.49
N GLN A 117 3.40 25.58 20.81
CA GLN A 117 2.60 26.59 21.55
C GLN A 117 2.84 28.02 21.06
N GLN A 118 3.93 28.29 20.36
CA GLN A 118 4.25 29.60 19.77
C GLN A 118 3.80 29.71 18.30
N ILE A 119 3.05 28.74 17.80
CA ILE A 119 2.38 28.80 16.49
C ILE A 119 0.95 29.30 16.69
N TRP A 120 0.62 30.40 16.04
CA TRP A 120 -0.72 30.98 16.08
C TRP A 120 -1.34 31.00 14.69
N THR A 121 -2.46 30.31 14.53
CA THR A 121 -3.24 30.28 13.29
C THR A 121 -4.46 31.20 13.37
N GLY A 122 -5.24 31.13 14.44
CA GLY A 122 -6.43 31.97 14.64
C GLY A 122 -7.62 31.60 13.74
N PHE A 123 -7.61 30.39 13.17
CA PHE A 123 -8.67 29.82 12.33
C PHE A 123 -8.69 28.28 12.54
N GLU A 124 -9.58 27.56 11.87
CA GLU A 124 -9.67 26.11 11.92
C GLU A 124 -8.57 25.47 11.04
N ASP A 125 -7.55 24.92 11.68
CA ASP A 125 -6.41 24.30 10.99
C ASP A 125 -6.86 23.12 10.12
N GLU A 126 -7.84 22.34 10.59
CA GLU A 126 -8.38 21.18 9.89
C GLU A 126 -9.06 21.57 8.57
N GLU A 127 -9.80 22.70 8.54
CA GLU A 127 -10.42 23.22 7.33
C GLU A 127 -9.37 23.59 6.28
N ALA A 128 -8.32 24.32 6.68
CA ALA A 128 -7.26 24.74 5.78
C ALA A 128 -6.47 23.55 5.21
N LEU A 129 -6.13 22.55 6.04
CA LEU A 129 -5.47 21.31 5.62
C LEU A 129 -6.37 20.47 4.69
N SER A 130 -7.66 20.36 5.02
CA SER A 130 -8.65 19.67 4.20
C SER A 130 -8.81 20.29 2.82
N LEU A 131 -8.73 21.63 2.72
CA LEU A 131 -8.76 22.32 1.43
C LEU A 131 -7.54 21.95 0.58
N GLY A 132 -6.35 21.79 1.16
CA GLY A 132 -5.16 21.31 0.44
C GLY A 132 -5.34 19.90 -0.10
N VAL A 133 -5.88 18.97 0.72
CA VAL A 133 -6.25 17.62 0.28
C VAL A 133 -7.26 17.67 -0.86
N PHE A 134 -8.34 18.44 -0.70
CA PHE A 134 -9.36 18.61 -1.75
C PHE A 134 -8.73 19.08 -3.06
N ASN A 135 -7.88 20.10 -3.03
CA ASN A 135 -7.22 20.64 -4.22
C ASN A 135 -6.41 19.56 -4.94
N THR A 136 -5.55 18.84 -4.24
CA THR A 136 -4.74 17.77 -4.84
C THR A 136 -5.61 16.70 -5.48
N PHE A 137 -6.56 16.12 -4.73
CA PHE A 137 -7.37 15.01 -5.23
C PHE A 137 -8.34 15.41 -6.35
N THR A 138 -8.75 16.68 -6.44
CA THR A 138 -9.64 17.14 -7.51
C THR A 138 -8.90 17.63 -8.75
N GLN A 139 -7.72 18.20 -8.60
CA GLN A 139 -6.94 18.78 -9.69
C GLN A 139 -6.00 17.77 -10.36
N GLU A 140 -5.48 16.80 -9.60
CA GLU A 140 -4.58 15.77 -10.09
C GLU A 140 -5.34 14.55 -10.65
N ASN A 141 -4.60 13.65 -11.33
CA ASN A 141 -5.15 12.42 -11.90
C ASN A 141 -5.33 11.32 -10.85
N LEU A 142 -5.88 11.67 -9.69
CA LEU A 142 -6.07 10.79 -8.55
C LEU A 142 -7.48 10.19 -8.50
N ARG A 143 -7.65 9.12 -7.73
CA ARG A 143 -8.92 8.44 -7.51
C ARG A 143 -9.54 8.87 -6.19
N TYR A 144 -10.85 9.07 -6.14
CA TYR A 144 -11.56 9.30 -4.90
C TYR A 144 -11.86 7.97 -4.21
N SER A 145 -11.33 7.78 -3.01
CA SER A 145 -11.42 6.52 -2.26
C SER A 145 -12.32 6.61 -1.03
N GLN A 146 -12.85 7.80 -0.70
CA GLN A 146 -13.70 8.00 0.47
C GLN A 146 -15.18 7.81 0.13
N ASN A 147 -15.88 7.02 0.96
CA ASN A 147 -17.32 6.86 0.93
C ASN A 147 -17.93 7.52 2.17
N ALA A 148 -19.01 8.27 1.96
CA ALA A 148 -19.82 8.84 3.02
C ALA A 148 -20.98 7.89 3.35
N PRO A 149 -21.17 7.49 4.63
CA PRO A 149 -22.33 6.73 5.05
C PRO A 149 -23.57 7.63 5.06
N LEU A 150 -24.59 7.23 4.34
CA LEU A 150 -25.90 7.90 4.38
C LEU A 150 -26.79 7.29 5.46
N THR A 151 -26.68 5.98 5.64
CA THR A 151 -27.30 5.19 6.69
C THR A 151 -26.28 4.17 7.20
N MET A 152 -26.68 3.24 8.06
CA MET A 152 -25.82 2.11 8.46
C MET A 152 -25.44 1.22 7.26
N PHE A 153 -26.25 1.18 6.23
CA PHE A 153 -26.11 0.25 5.11
C PHE A 153 -25.87 0.94 3.74
N ASP A 154 -26.20 2.22 3.62
CA ASP A 154 -26.09 2.96 2.37
C ASP A 154 -24.90 3.91 2.40
N GLU A 155 -24.10 3.88 1.34
CA GLU A 155 -22.93 4.72 1.16
C GLU A 155 -22.92 5.41 -0.21
N VAL A 156 -22.25 6.55 -0.27
CA VAL A 156 -21.99 7.29 -1.51
C VAL A 156 -20.55 7.75 -1.56
N ASN A 157 -19.89 7.64 -2.71
CA ASN A 157 -18.56 8.18 -2.89
C ASN A 157 -18.57 9.72 -2.77
N THR A 158 -17.67 10.29 -1.98
CA THR A 158 -17.65 11.74 -1.69
C THR A 158 -17.20 12.59 -2.88
N LYS A 159 -16.58 12.00 -3.90
CA LYS A 159 -16.08 12.65 -5.12
C LYS A 159 -15.07 13.77 -4.89
N CYS A 160 -14.42 13.79 -3.74
CA CYS A 160 -13.39 14.76 -3.37
C CYS A 160 -12.31 14.21 -2.45
N ASN A 161 -12.42 12.93 -2.08
CA ASN A 161 -11.55 12.22 -1.14
C ASN A 161 -11.53 12.77 0.29
N LEU A 162 -12.52 13.59 0.67
CA LEU A 162 -12.77 13.99 2.04
C LEU A 162 -13.86 13.11 2.68
N PRO A 163 -13.89 13.00 4.03
CA PRO A 163 -12.98 13.65 4.99
C PRO A 163 -11.59 13.03 4.99
N ALA A 164 -10.58 13.85 5.27
CA ALA A 164 -9.26 13.39 5.67
C ALA A 164 -9.26 13.03 7.16
N GLN A 165 -8.31 12.20 7.60
CA GLN A 165 -8.02 12.06 9.03
C GLN A 165 -6.98 13.10 9.41
N ILE A 166 -7.30 14.02 10.34
CA ILE A 166 -6.39 15.08 10.78
C ILE A 166 -6.36 15.06 12.31
N ASP A 167 -5.17 14.76 12.86
CA ASP A 167 -4.93 14.71 14.29
C ASP A 167 -3.81 15.71 14.61
N ILE A 168 -4.09 16.70 15.49
CA ILE A 168 -3.12 17.74 15.86
C ILE A 168 -2.88 17.66 17.36
N GLU A 169 -1.62 17.43 17.74
CA GLU A 169 -1.17 17.42 19.12
C GLU A 169 -0.43 18.72 19.47
N ALA A 170 -0.66 19.27 20.66
CA ALA A 170 0.09 20.44 21.14
C ALA A 170 1.49 20.02 21.63
N THR A 171 2.51 20.80 21.29
CA THR A 171 3.88 20.60 21.73
C THR A 171 4.53 21.93 22.12
N GLU A 172 5.74 21.91 22.65
CA GLU A 172 6.50 23.12 22.94
C GLU A 172 7.16 23.69 21.67
N GLY A 173 7.46 24.99 21.69
CA GLY A 173 8.29 25.66 20.69
C GLY A 173 7.51 26.40 19.61
N ALA A 174 8.24 26.82 18.57
CA ALA A 174 7.80 27.70 17.49
C ALA A 174 7.86 26.99 16.11
N GLU A 175 7.68 25.68 16.10
CA GLU A 175 7.54 24.89 14.87
C GLU A 175 6.19 24.19 14.84
N TYR A 176 5.61 24.07 13.66
CA TYR A 176 4.46 23.22 13.37
C TYR A 176 4.94 22.10 12.47
N LYS A 177 5.07 20.89 13.03
CA LYS A 177 5.58 19.71 12.33
C LYS A 177 4.44 18.83 11.86
N PHE A 178 4.63 18.17 10.74
CA PHE A 178 3.63 17.29 10.14
C PHE A 178 4.28 16.02 9.62
N VAL A 179 3.55 14.92 9.71
CA VAL A 179 3.72 13.76 8.85
C VAL A 179 2.40 13.49 8.12
N MET A 180 2.47 13.37 6.82
CA MET A 180 1.32 13.18 5.95
C MET A 180 1.45 11.84 5.24
N VAL A 181 0.34 11.12 5.16
CA VAL A 181 0.30 9.73 4.66
C VAL A 181 -0.86 9.56 3.71
N ALA A 182 -0.62 9.02 2.53
CA ALA A 182 -1.66 8.53 1.63
C ALA A 182 -1.82 7.01 1.81
N LYS A 183 -2.77 6.59 2.65
CA LYS A 183 -2.94 5.20 3.08
C LYS A 183 -3.95 4.45 2.22
N GLY A 184 -3.48 3.55 1.36
CA GLY A 184 -4.34 2.69 0.57
C GLY A 184 -5.11 1.66 1.40
N GLY A 185 -6.31 1.27 0.95
CA GLY A 185 -7.18 0.33 1.66
C GLY A 185 -6.54 -1.05 1.88
N GLY A 186 -5.71 -1.52 0.94
CA GLY A 186 -5.00 -2.79 1.08
C GLY A 186 -4.06 -2.81 2.29
N SER A 187 -3.26 -1.77 2.49
CA SER A 187 -2.36 -1.68 3.64
C SER A 187 -3.10 -1.29 4.93
N ALA A 188 -4.16 -0.49 4.85
CA ALA A 188 -5.00 -0.16 5.99
C ALA A 188 -5.63 -1.43 6.61
N ASN A 189 -6.11 -2.36 5.77
CA ASN A 189 -6.67 -3.64 6.18
C ASN A 189 -5.64 -4.61 6.78
N LYS A 190 -4.35 -4.26 6.80
CA LYS A 190 -3.29 -5.04 7.45
C LYS A 190 -2.83 -4.40 8.76
N THR A 191 -3.73 -3.69 9.42
CA THR A 191 -3.55 -3.17 10.77
C THR A 191 -4.35 -4.02 11.75
N TYR A 192 -3.66 -4.60 12.74
CA TYR A 192 -4.23 -5.54 13.69
C TYR A 192 -3.91 -5.14 15.12
N PHE A 193 -4.85 -5.43 16.02
CA PHE A 193 -4.70 -5.28 17.46
C PHE A 193 -5.00 -6.61 18.15
N TYR A 194 -4.05 -7.06 18.96
CA TYR A 194 -4.13 -8.33 19.70
C TYR A 194 -4.08 -8.04 21.21
N PRO A 195 -5.19 -8.23 21.95
CA PRO A 195 -5.19 -8.14 23.41
C PRO A 195 -4.55 -9.43 23.99
N MET A 196 -3.25 -9.35 24.30
CA MET A 196 -2.48 -10.49 24.77
C MET A 196 -2.27 -10.45 26.30
N THR A 197 -1.59 -11.46 26.82
CA THR A 197 -1.22 -11.57 28.23
C THR A 197 0.30 -11.52 28.42
N LYS A 198 0.76 -11.38 29.68
CA LYS A 198 2.19 -11.39 30.01
C LYS A 198 2.91 -12.64 29.50
N ALA A 199 2.23 -13.79 29.39
CA ALA A 199 2.80 -15.03 28.87
C ALA A 199 3.35 -14.90 27.45
N THR A 200 2.72 -14.09 26.58
CA THR A 200 3.19 -13.86 25.20
C THR A 200 4.53 -13.16 25.13
N ILE A 201 4.80 -12.26 26.08
CA ILE A 201 6.03 -11.47 26.15
C ILE A 201 6.97 -11.95 27.28
N GLN A 202 6.89 -13.21 27.66
CA GLN A 202 7.69 -13.75 28.76
C GLN A 202 9.16 -13.86 28.39
N ASN A 203 9.45 -14.30 27.18
CA ASN A 203 10.79 -14.44 26.61
C ASN A 203 10.72 -14.54 25.08
N GLU A 204 11.86 -14.62 24.41
CA GLU A 204 11.94 -14.78 22.95
C GLU A 204 11.22 -16.03 22.44
N GLY A 205 11.28 -17.14 23.18
CA GLY A 205 10.62 -18.40 22.79
C GLY A 205 9.09 -18.33 22.73
N THR A 206 8.47 -17.37 23.42
CA THR A 206 7.02 -17.13 23.36
C THR A 206 6.67 -16.00 22.40
N LEU A 207 7.50 -14.95 22.31
CA LEU A 207 7.20 -13.77 21.51
C LEU A 207 7.50 -13.98 20.01
N ILE A 208 8.68 -14.52 19.66
CA ILE A 208 9.08 -14.69 18.25
C ILE A 208 8.10 -15.56 17.47
N PRO A 209 7.68 -16.76 17.94
CA PRO A 209 6.68 -17.55 17.21
C PRO A 209 5.36 -16.82 16.99
N PHE A 210 4.90 -16.02 17.98
CA PHE A 210 3.71 -15.20 17.84
C PHE A 210 3.86 -14.16 16.72
N LEU A 211 4.95 -13.38 16.73
CA LEU A 211 5.20 -12.36 15.71
C LEU A 211 5.30 -12.97 14.30
N VAL A 212 6.00 -14.10 14.17
CA VAL A 212 6.15 -14.84 12.90
C VAL A 212 4.81 -15.34 12.37
N GLU A 213 3.96 -15.91 13.26
CA GLU A 213 2.60 -16.33 12.88
C GLU A 213 1.79 -15.16 12.32
N LYS A 214 1.85 -14.00 13.00
CA LYS A 214 1.10 -12.82 12.57
C LYS A 214 1.64 -12.24 11.25
N MET A 215 2.95 -12.24 11.03
CA MET A 215 3.54 -11.84 9.74
C MET A 215 3.07 -12.74 8.58
N LYS A 216 3.01 -14.07 8.78
CA LYS A 216 2.50 -15.00 7.75
C LYS A 216 1.08 -14.66 7.34
N SER A 217 0.23 -14.21 8.28
CA SER A 217 -1.15 -13.84 8.02
C SER A 217 -1.32 -12.56 7.19
N LEU A 218 -0.27 -11.74 7.02
CA LEU A 218 -0.31 -10.55 6.17
C LEU A 218 -0.59 -10.92 4.70
N GLY A 219 -0.03 -12.03 4.22
CA GLY A 219 -0.15 -12.41 2.81
C GLY A 219 0.41 -11.35 1.87
N THR A 220 -0.04 -11.36 0.61
CA THR A 220 0.48 -10.47 -0.44
C THR A 220 -0.53 -9.41 -0.91
N ALA A 221 -1.75 -9.39 -0.36
CA ALA A 221 -2.83 -8.50 -0.81
C ALA A 221 -2.51 -7.00 -0.67
N ALA A 222 -1.64 -6.63 0.27
CA ALA A 222 -1.22 -5.25 0.49
C ALA A 222 0.09 -4.88 -0.25
N CYS A 223 0.57 -5.72 -1.17
CA CYS A 223 1.73 -5.49 -2.03
C CYS A 223 3.06 -5.40 -1.27
N PRO A 224 3.63 -6.54 -0.80
CA PRO A 224 5.00 -6.56 -0.30
C PRO A 224 6.02 -6.25 -1.40
N PRO A 225 7.29 -5.92 -1.04
CA PRO A 225 7.87 -5.95 0.31
C PRO A 225 7.30 -4.88 1.24
N TYR A 226 7.12 -5.25 2.51
CA TYR A 226 6.53 -4.37 3.51
C TYR A 226 7.59 -3.66 4.37
N HIS A 227 7.23 -2.48 4.89
CA HIS A 227 7.77 -1.97 6.15
C HIS A 227 6.81 -2.40 7.26
N ILE A 228 7.22 -3.35 8.09
CA ILE A 228 6.35 -3.91 9.14
C ILE A 228 6.67 -3.24 10.48
N CYS A 229 5.62 -2.83 11.20
CA CYS A 229 5.77 -2.33 12.56
C CYS A 229 4.97 -3.20 13.53
N PHE A 230 5.65 -3.66 14.57
CA PHE A 230 5.02 -4.22 15.76
C PHE A 230 5.16 -3.26 16.92
N VAL A 231 4.10 -3.06 17.68
CA VAL A 231 4.10 -2.27 18.90
C VAL A 231 3.62 -3.13 20.05
N ILE A 232 4.48 -3.29 21.05
CA ILE A 232 4.21 -4.12 22.23
C ILE A 232 4.00 -3.20 23.43
N GLY A 233 2.78 -3.17 23.96
CA GLY A 233 2.34 -2.27 25.00
C GLY A 233 1.55 -1.09 24.45
N GLY A 234 1.32 -0.12 25.30
CA GLY A 234 0.52 1.07 25.06
C GLY A 234 -0.36 1.37 26.26
N THR A 235 -0.53 2.66 26.56
CA THR A 235 -1.42 3.14 27.62
C THR A 235 -2.90 2.99 27.26
N SER A 236 -3.19 2.85 25.96
CA SER A 236 -4.50 2.55 25.40
C SER A 236 -4.35 1.76 24.09
N ALA A 237 -5.44 1.17 23.59
CA ALA A 237 -5.48 0.55 22.26
C ALA A 237 -5.22 1.58 21.15
N GLU A 238 -5.78 2.76 21.30
CA GLU A 238 -5.60 3.89 20.39
C GLU A 238 -4.12 4.31 20.27
N LYS A 239 -3.43 4.51 21.43
CA LYS A 239 -2.00 4.87 21.43
C LYS A 239 -1.13 3.76 20.83
N ASN A 240 -1.46 2.49 21.06
CA ASN A 240 -0.79 1.37 20.41
C ASN A 240 -0.93 1.44 18.89
N LEU A 241 -2.16 1.57 18.36
CA LEU A 241 -2.43 1.58 16.92
C LEU A 241 -1.89 2.84 16.22
N LEU A 242 -1.93 4.00 16.86
CA LEU A 242 -1.28 5.21 16.34
C LEU A 242 0.24 5.00 16.21
N THR A 243 0.85 4.40 17.24
CA THR A 243 2.29 4.09 17.19
C THR A 243 2.62 3.08 16.10
N VAL A 244 1.77 2.07 15.84
CA VAL A 244 1.89 1.16 14.69
C VAL A 244 1.89 1.92 13.37
N LYS A 245 0.93 2.82 13.19
CA LYS A 245 0.80 3.63 11.97
C LYS A 245 2.07 4.44 11.72
N LEU A 246 2.49 5.23 12.68
CA LEU A 246 3.66 6.11 12.58
C LEU A 246 4.98 5.32 12.52
N GLY A 247 5.09 4.21 13.26
CA GLY A 247 6.26 3.32 13.20
C GLY A 247 6.42 2.64 11.84
N SER A 248 5.32 2.26 11.18
CA SER A 248 5.37 1.63 9.85
C SER A 248 5.88 2.55 8.75
N ILE A 249 5.87 3.87 8.97
CA ILE A 249 6.38 4.90 8.05
C ILE A 249 7.68 5.55 8.53
N LYS A 250 8.40 4.87 9.44
CA LYS A 250 9.72 5.29 9.94
C LYS A 250 9.74 6.55 10.85
N TYR A 251 8.58 7.06 11.25
CA TYR A 251 8.48 8.27 12.08
C TYR A 251 9.22 8.13 13.43
N TYR A 252 9.26 6.92 13.98
CA TYR A 252 9.88 6.62 15.27
C TYR A 252 11.29 6.02 15.16
N ASP A 253 11.98 6.17 14.03
CA ASP A 253 13.29 5.55 13.83
C ASP A 253 14.39 6.11 14.74
N THR A 254 14.21 7.31 15.27
CA THR A 254 15.14 7.96 16.21
C THR A 254 14.83 7.70 17.69
N LEU A 255 13.89 6.80 18.02
CA LEU A 255 13.66 6.38 19.40
C LEU A 255 14.91 5.77 20.04
N PRO A 256 15.08 5.87 21.37
CA PRO A 256 16.10 5.11 22.10
C PRO A 256 16.01 3.62 21.82
N THR A 257 17.11 2.90 21.97
CA THR A 257 17.18 1.45 21.79
C THR A 257 17.02 0.66 23.08
N THR A 258 16.84 1.34 24.21
CA THR A 258 16.62 0.76 25.54
C THR A 258 15.56 1.52 26.31
N GLY A 259 14.79 0.81 27.12
CA GLY A 259 13.84 1.42 28.07
C GLY A 259 14.52 1.93 29.34
N ASP A 260 13.76 2.65 30.17
CA ASP A 260 14.14 3.06 31.52
C ASP A 260 12.94 3.12 32.46
N GLU A 261 13.16 3.53 33.69
CA GLU A 261 12.13 3.61 34.74
C GLU A 261 11.06 4.68 34.50
N THR A 262 11.31 5.67 33.61
CA THR A 262 10.37 6.74 33.31
C THR A 262 9.23 6.28 32.39
N GLY A 263 9.36 5.09 31.81
CA GLY A 263 8.38 4.58 30.87
C GLY A 263 8.55 5.09 29.45
N ARG A 264 9.77 5.49 29.06
CA ARG A 264 10.04 5.91 27.68
C ARG A 264 9.85 4.76 26.69
N ALA A 265 9.34 5.08 25.53
CA ALA A 265 9.28 4.19 24.38
C ALA A 265 10.69 3.88 23.87
N PHE A 266 10.91 2.66 23.36
CA PHE A 266 12.17 2.29 22.72
C PHE A 266 11.95 1.29 21.58
N ARG A 267 12.94 1.20 20.68
CA ARG A 267 13.04 0.19 19.63
C ARG A 267 13.98 -0.93 20.07
N ASP A 268 13.56 -2.18 19.86
CA ASP A 268 14.42 -3.35 20.11
C ASP A 268 15.11 -3.78 18.82
N ILE A 269 16.25 -3.16 18.52
CA ILE A 269 17.00 -3.35 17.26
C ILE A 269 17.46 -4.79 17.06
N GLU A 270 17.81 -5.49 18.13
CA GLU A 270 18.26 -6.90 18.01
C GLU A 270 17.08 -7.83 17.69
N LEU A 271 15.91 -7.57 18.28
CA LEU A 271 14.71 -8.32 17.95
C LEU A 271 14.21 -7.99 16.54
N GLU A 272 14.32 -6.73 16.08
CA GLU A 272 14.00 -6.31 14.70
C GLU A 272 14.79 -7.13 13.69
N LYS A 273 16.11 -7.30 13.90
CA LYS A 273 16.97 -8.12 13.02
C LYS A 273 16.52 -9.58 12.99
N LYS A 274 16.28 -10.18 14.16
CA LYS A 274 15.82 -11.57 14.27
C LYS A 274 14.50 -11.81 13.55
N ILE A 275 13.54 -10.88 13.70
CA ILE A 275 12.24 -11.02 13.07
C ILE A 275 12.32 -10.77 11.55
N LEU A 276 13.22 -9.89 11.09
CA LEU A 276 13.47 -9.72 9.65
C LEU A 276 14.06 -10.99 9.02
N GLU A 277 15.00 -11.67 9.70
CA GLU A 277 15.51 -12.97 9.26
C GLU A 277 14.40 -14.03 9.16
N GLU A 278 13.48 -14.06 10.13
CA GLU A 278 12.31 -14.95 10.06
C GLU A 278 11.35 -14.57 8.92
N ALA A 279 11.14 -13.27 8.67
CA ALA A 279 10.33 -12.79 7.54
C ALA A 279 10.90 -13.29 6.20
N HIS A 280 12.23 -13.26 6.04
CA HIS A 280 12.92 -13.75 4.86
C HIS A 280 12.73 -15.26 4.63
N LYS A 281 12.53 -16.05 5.70
CA LYS A 281 12.30 -17.49 5.61
C LYS A 281 10.86 -17.87 5.27
N ILE A 282 9.89 -16.96 5.33
CA ILE A 282 8.47 -17.27 5.10
C ILE A 282 8.21 -17.79 3.69
N GLY A 283 8.96 -17.31 2.69
CA GLY A 283 8.89 -17.80 1.31
C GLY A 283 7.86 -17.07 0.43
N LEU A 284 7.08 -16.15 0.96
CA LEU A 284 6.12 -15.34 0.17
C LEU A 284 6.83 -14.40 -0.82
N GLY A 285 8.02 -13.92 -0.44
CA GLY A 285 8.80 -13.00 -1.25
C GLY A 285 8.07 -11.69 -1.57
N ALA A 286 8.55 -11.03 -2.59
CA ALA A 286 7.91 -9.84 -3.16
C ALA A 286 6.69 -10.24 -4.02
N GLN A 287 5.67 -10.83 -3.41
CA GLN A 287 4.35 -11.25 -3.93
C GLN A 287 4.28 -12.65 -4.58
N PHE A 288 5.35 -13.19 -5.20
CA PHE A 288 5.27 -14.41 -6.01
C PHE A 288 6.34 -15.44 -5.68
N GLY A 289 6.74 -15.50 -4.41
CA GLY A 289 7.73 -16.45 -3.90
C GLY A 289 9.15 -15.89 -3.86
N GLY A 290 9.84 -16.14 -2.75
CA GLY A 290 11.20 -15.67 -2.53
C GLY A 290 11.47 -15.21 -1.11
N LYS A 291 12.48 -14.33 -0.96
CA LYS A 291 13.00 -13.82 0.30
C LYS A 291 12.26 -12.59 0.82
N TYR A 292 11.91 -11.66 -0.06
CA TYR A 292 11.58 -10.29 0.30
C TYR A 292 10.10 -10.03 0.63
N LEU A 293 9.59 -10.66 1.70
CA LEU A 293 8.29 -10.28 2.27
C LEU A 293 8.33 -8.86 2.88
N ALA A 294 9.46 -8.48 3.48
CA ALA A 294 9.66 -7.19 4.12
C ALA A 294 11.01 -6.59 3.75
N HIS A 295 11.06 -5.27 3.63
CA HIS A 295 12.29 -4.49 3.57
C HIS A 295 12.94 -4.37 4.93
N ASP A 296 12.13 -4.10 5.94
CA ASP A 296 12.55 -3.89 7.32
C ASP A 296 11.41 -4.13 8.31
N ILE A 297 11.78 -4.26 9.56
CA ILE A 297 10.87 -4.48 10.69
C ILE A 297 11.18 -3.45 11.78
N ARG A 298 10.14 -2.93 12.41
CA ARG A 298 10.25 -2.11 13.62
C ARG A 298 9.51 -2.77 14.74
N ILE A 299 10.16 -2.87 15.89
CA ILE A 299 9.59 -3.40 17.13
C ILE A 299 9.71 -2.34 18.21
N ILE A 300 8.60 -1.69 18.51
CA ILE A 300 8.52 -0.60 19.46
C ILE A 300 7.88 -1.10 20.75
N ARG A 301 8.53 -0.82 21.86
CA ARG A 301 8.08 -1.16 23.19
C ARG A 301 7.56 0.08 23.91
N LEU A 302 6.29 0.01 24.35
CA LEU A 302 5.64 1.08 25.11
C LEU A 302 5.36 0.65 26.56
N PRO A 303 5.25 1.59 27.51
CA PRO A 303 4.68 1.32 28.82
C PRO A 303 3.24 0.85 28.67
N ARG A 304 2.76 0.10 29.66
CA ARG A 304 1.41 -0.49 29.61
C ARG A 304 0.76 -0.56 30.99
N HIS A 305 -0.53 -0.70 31.02
CA HIS A 305 -1.23 -1.13 32.24
C HIS A 305 -0.79 -2.55 32.64
N GLY A 306 -0.57 -2.80 33.93
CA GLY A 306 -0.05 -4.09 34.44
C GLY A 306 -0.86 -5.32 34.02
N ALA A 307 -2.18 -5.18 33.89
CA ALA A 307 -3.10 -6.26 33.51
C ALA A 307 -3.31 -6.39 31.99
N SER A 308 -2.74 -5.52 31.16
CA SER A 308 -2.95 -5.50 29.70
C SER A 308 -1.64 -5.61 28.95
N VAL A 309 -1.60 -6.44 27.91
CA VAL A 309 -0.46 -6.53 26.98
C VAL A 309 -1.00 -6.39 25.55
N PRO A 310 -1.31 -5.16 25.11
CA PRO A 310 -1.69 -4.94 23.73
C PRO A 310 -0.49 -5.15 22.82
N ILE A 311 -0.70 -5.86 21.71
CA ILE A 311 0.27 -5.98 20.63
C ILE A 311 -0.41 -5.51 19.35
N GLY A 312 0.15 -4.48 18.73
CA GLY A 312 -0.28 -3.99 17.43
C GLY A 312 0.64 -4.46 16.32
N MET A 313 0.11 -4.68 15.13
CA MET A 313 0.88 -4.93 13.91
C MET A 313 0.28 -4.13 12.76
N GLY A 314 1.11 -3.52 11.96
CA GLY A 314 0.69 -2.85 10.74
C GLY A 314 1.82 -2.72 9.74
N VAL A 315 1.48 -2.30 8.52
CA VAL A 315 2.43 -2.23 7.41
C VAL A 315 2.32 -0.92 6.65
N SER A 316 3.45 -0.46 6.10
CA SER A 316 3.50 0.34 4.89
C SER A 316 3.85 -0.60 3.73
N CYS A 317 3.21 -0.43 2.59
CA CYS A 317 3.39 -1.32 1.43
C CYS A 317 4.49 -0.81 0.48
N SER A 318 4.68 -1.50 -0.63
CA SER A 318 5.64 -1.09 -1.68
C SER A 318 5.41 0.33 -2.24
N ALA A 319 4.21 0.89 -2.07
CA ALA A 319 3.94 2.31 -2.27
C ALA A 319 4.00 3.03 -0.92
N ASP A 320 5.21 3.26 -0.42
CA ASP A 320 5.47 3.88 0.90
C ASP A 320 5.22 5.40 0.87
N ARG A 321 3.94 5.77 0.69
CA ARG A 321 3.48 7.14 0.45
C ARG A 321 3.30 7.91 1.75
N ASN A 322 4.36 8.53 2.19
CA ASN A 322 4.35 9.43 3.33
C ASN A 322 5.46 10.47 3.21
N ILE A 323 5.26 11.65 3.79
CA ILE A 323 6.17 12.78 3.71
C ILE A 323 6.13 13.60 4.99
N LYS A 324 7.26 14.13 5.41
CA LYS A 324 7.35 15.09 6.49
C LYS A 324 7.23 16.52 5.96
N GLY A 325 6.59 17.38 6.74
CA GLY A 325 6.51 18.80 6.50
C GLY A 325 6.69 19.60 7.78
N LYS A 326 7.04 20.86 7.66
CA LYS A 326 7.06 21.77 8.79
C LYS A 326 6.84 23.22 8.39
N ILE A 327 6.33 24.00 9.32
CA ILE A 327 6.22 25.45 9.22
C ILE A 327 6.94 26.05 10.43
N ASN A 328 7.78 27.04 10.16
CA ASN A 328 8.46 27.84 11.17
C ASN A 328 8.60 29.28 10.67
N LYS A 329 9.30 30.13 11.41
CA LYS A 329 9.50 31.55 11.05
C LYS A 329 10.19 31.78 9.69
N ASP A 330 10.92 30.77 9.21
CA ASP A 330 11.70 30.85 7.95
C ASP A 330 10.90 30.39 6.74
N GLY A 331 9.71 29.80 6.93
CA GLY A 331 8.82 29.41 5.86
C GLY A 331 8.13 28.07 6.02
N ILE A 332 7.64 27.56 4.91
CA ILE A 332 6.94 26.28 4.72
C ILE A 332 7.92 25.31 4.07
N TRP A 333 8.11 24.15 4.68
CA TRP A 333 9.12 23.19 4.27
C TRP A 333 8.52 21.81 4.07
N LEU A 334 8.94 21.12 3.02
CA LEU A 334 8.64 19.70 2.80
C LEU A 334 9.93 18.89 2.68
N GLU A 335 9.87 17.63 3.11
CA GLU A 335 10.91 16.62 2.90
C GLU A 335 11.27 16.54 1.41
N LYS A 336 12.56 16.39 1.11
CA LYS A 336 13.02 16.12 -0.24
C LYS A 336 12.78 14.67 -0.60
N MET A 337 11.94 14.46 -1.60
CA MET A 337 11.67 13.16 -2.17
C MET A 337 12.58 12.86 -3.36
N ASP A 338 12.70 11.59 -3.75
CA ASP A 338 13.50 11.16 -4.90
C ASP A 338 12.79 11.49 -6.22
N THR A 339 13.30 12.47 -6.94
CA THR A 339 12.78 12.91 -8.24
C THR A 339 13.38 12.15 -9.44
N ASN A 340 14.40 11.31 -9.21
CA ASN A 340 15.08 10.56 -10.27
C ASN A 340 15.36 9.09 -9.90
N PRO A 341 14.34 8.32 -9.51
CA PRO A 341 14.52 6.93 -9.09
C PRO A 341 15.03 6.01 -10.20
N GLY A 342 14.88 6.40 -11.47
CA GLY A 342 15.41 5.66 -12.61
C GLY A 342 16.92 5.49 -12.60
N GLU A 343 17.68 6.36 -11.92
CA GLU A 343 19.13 6.20 -11.74
C GLU A 343 19.52 4.91 -11.01
N LEU A 344 18.63 4.39 -10.16
CA LEU A 344 18.85 3.17 -9.40
C LEU A 344 18.66 1.89 -10.21
N ILE A 345 18.09 1.98 -11.43
CA ILE A 345 17.92 0.81 -12.31
C ILE A 345 19.30 0.47 -12.90
N PRO A 346 19.83 -0.75 -12.64
CA PRO A 346 21.10 -1.18 -13.22
C PRO A 346 21.09 -1.14 -14.75
N GLU A 347 22.24 -0.85 -15.38
CA GLU A 347 22.35 -0.66 -16.82
C GLU A 347 21.90 -1.88 -17.62
N GLU A 348 22.15 -3.09 -17.10
CA GLU A 348 21.68 -4.35 -17.70
C GLU A 348 20.17 -4.47 -17.83
N TYR A 349 19.39 -3.74 -17.01
CA TYR A 349 17.92 -3.74 -17.05
C TYR A 349 17.31 -2.53 -17.79
N ARG A 350 18.13 -1.63 -18.35
CA ARG A 350 17.64 -0.44 -19.06
C ARG A 350 17.22 -0.72 -20.49
N LYS A 351 17.72 -1.78 -21.10
CA LYS A 351 17.40 -2.12 -22.49
C LYS A 351 15.95 -2.65 -22.60
N PRO A 352 15.20 -2.23 -23.66
CA PRO A 352 13.88 -2.76 -23.92
C PRO A 352 13.88 -4.28 -24.06
N GLY A 353 13.03 -4.97 -23.32
CA GLY A 353 12.87 -6.44 -23.39
C GLY A 353 13.82 -7.24 -22.48
N GLU A 354 14.73 -6.62 -21.74
CA GLU A 354 15.54 -7.26 -20.71
C GLU A 354 14.81 -7.28 -19.35
N GLY A 355 14.82 -8.39 -18.76
CA GLY A 355 14.02 -8.95 -17.69
C GLY A 355 13.29 -10.13 -18.32
N ALA A 356 13.57 -11.37 -17.87
CA ALA A 356 13.04 -12.56 -18.55
C ALA A 356 11.55 -12.40 -18.86
N LYS A 357 11.17 -12.35 -20.15
CA LYS A 357 9.76 -12.34 -20.56
C LYS A 357 9.10 -13.59 -19.99
N GLY A 358 7.89 -13.43 -19.43
CA GLY A 358 7.06 -14.58 -19.08
C GLY A 358 6.66 -15.36 -20.34
N ILE A 359 6.06 -16.51 -20.15
CA ILE A 359 5.46 -17.29 -21.25
C ILE A 359 4.33 -16.45 -21.85
N GLU A 360 4.39 -16.17 -23.13
CA GLU A 360 3.35 -15.39 -23.82
C GLU A 360 2.04 -16.17 -23.89
N ILE A 361 0.96 -15.56 -23.44
CA ILE A 361 -0.41 -16.09 -23.53
C ILE A 361 -1.25 -15.12 -24.35
N ASP A 362 -1.64 -15.55 -25.54
CA ASP A 362 -2.54 -14.81 -26.42
C ASP A 362 -3.99 -15.05 -26.00
N LEU A 363 -4.62 -14.02 -25.41
CA LEU A 363 -5.97 -14.08 -24.85
C LEU A 363 -7.07 -14.04 -25.94
N ASP A 364 -6.77 -13.53 -27.14
CA ASP A 364 -7.73 -13.40 -28.23
C ASP A 364 -7.95 -14.73 -28.97
N ARG A 365 -7.23 -15.79 -28.58
CA ARG A 365 -7.50 -17.16 -29.07
C ARG A 365 -8.78 -17.79 -28.49
N GLY A 366 -9.45 -17.10 -27.58
CA GLY A 366 -10.64 -17.55 -26.87
C GLY A 366 -10.32 -18.29 -25.56
N ILE A 367 -11.26 -18.22 -24.61
CA ILE A 367 -11.07 -18.63 -23.22
C ILE A 367 -10.64 -20.11 -23.07
N ASP A 368 -11.18 -21.00 -23.89
CA ASP A 368 -10.83 -22.44 -23.85
C ASP A 368 -9.39 -22.70 -24.32
N ALA A 369 -8.94 -21.99 -25.35
CA ALA A 369 -7.56 -22.08 -25.81
C ALA A 369 -6.57 -21.50 -24.79
N VAL A 370 -6.95 -20.41 -24.11
CA VAL A 370 -6.18 -19.81 -23.03
C VAL A 370 -6.03 -20.79 -21.86
N ARG A 371 -7.12 -21.42 -21.42
CA ARG A 371 -7.10 -22.43 -20.34
C ARG A 371 -6.26 -23.66 -20.74
N ALA A 372 -6.40 -24.15 -21.96
CA ALA A 372 -5.61 -25.27 -22.49
C ALA A 372 -4.11 -24.93 -22.57
N GLU A 373 -3.74 -23.65 -22.68
CA GLU A 373 -2.34 -23.24 -22.61
C GLU A 373 -1.87 -23.18 -21.15
N LEU A 374 -2.62 -22.49 -20.27
CA LEU A 374 -2.27 -22.29 -18.85
C LEU A 374 -2.10 -23.61 -18.09
N THR A 375 -2.90 -24.65 -18.37
CA THR A 375 -2.84 -25.95 -17.68
C THR A 375 -1.52 -26.68 -17.87
N LYS A 376 -0.68 -26.27 -18.85
CA LYS A 376 0.63 -26.87 -19.09
C LYS A 376 1.69 -26.46 -18.08
N TYR A 377 1.45 -25.39 -17.34
CA TYR A 377 2.45 -24.75 -16.47
C TYR A 377 2.06 -24.85 -15.00
N PRO A 378 3.03 -25.06 -14.11
CA PRO A 378 2.76 -25.11 -12.66
C PRO A 378 2.47 -23.72 -12.08
N VAL A 379 1.91 -23.68 -10.87
CA VAL A 379 1.80 -22.44 -10.06
C VAL A 379 3.17 -21.79 -9.88
N SER A 380 3.21 -20.49 -9.68
CA SER A 380 4.37 -19.58 -9.70
C SER A 380 4.99 -19.32 -11.06
N THR A 381 4.50 -19.94 -12.13
CA THR A 381 4.99 -19.63 -13.48
C THR A 381 4.58 -18.23 -13.88
N ARG A 382 5.56 -17.43 -14.32
CA ARG A 382 5.33 -16.10 -14.87
C ARG A 382 4.87 -16.17 -16.31
N VAL A 383 3.79 -15.47 -16.62
CA VAL A 383 3.21 -15.34 -17.96
C VAL A 383 3.15 -13.89 -18.37
N SER A 384 3.20 -13.63 -19.66
CA SER A 384 3.01 -12.34 -20.31
C SER A 384 1.71 -12.38 -21.11
N LEU A 385 0.71 -11.60 -20.70
CA LEU A 385 -0.61 -11.62 -21.33
C LEU A 385 -0.66 -10.60 -22.47
N LYS A 386 -1.27 -10.99 -23.60
CA LYS A 386 -1.53 -10.16 -24.75
C LYS A 386 -2.97 -10.39 -25.22
N GLY A 387 -3.69 -9.31 -25.55
CA GLY A 387 -5.07 -9.38 -26.05
C GLY A 387 -6.07 -8.70 -25.13
N THR A 388 -7.30 -9.19 -25.13
CA THR A 388 -8.45 -8.57 -24.48
C THR A 388 -8.66 -9.08 -23.06
N ILE A 389 -8.94 -8.15 -22.13
CA ILE A 389 -9.29 -8.42 -20.73
C ILE A 389 -10.53 -7.59 -20.35
N ILE A 390 -11.45 -8.17 -19.60
CA ILE A 390 -12.56 -7.45 -18.95
C ILE A 390 -12.10 -6.99 -17.56
N VAL A 391 -12.36 -5.73 -17.25
CA VAL A 391 -12.10 -5.15 -15.92
C VAL A 391 -13.43 -5.03 -15.19
N ALA A 392 -13.55 -5.71 -14.05
CA ALA A 392 -14.75 -5.65 -13.21
C ALA A 392 -14.37 -5.94 -11.76
N ARG A 393 -14.99 -5.25 -10.82
CA ARG A 393 -14.73 -5.46 -9.39
C ARG A 393 -16.03 -5.40 -8.57
N ASP A 394 -15.98 -5.05 -7.31
CA ASP A 394 -16.99 -5.25 -6.26
C ASP A 394 -18.44 -4.98 -6.70
N ILE A 395 -18.76 -3.73 -7.09
CA ILE A 395 -20.15 -3.36 -7.43
C ILE A 395 -20.61 -4.03 -8.73
N ALA A 396 -19.72 -4.12 -9.73
CA ALA A 396 -20.04 -4.83 -10.97
C ALA A 396 -20.33 -6.32 -10.71
N HIS A 397 -19.53 -7.00 -9.87
CA HIS A 397 -19.79 -8.39 -9.48
C HIS A 397 -21.13 -8.55 -8.75
N ALA A 398 -21.46 -7.64 -7.82
CA ALA A 398 -22.75 -7.66 -7.13
C ALA A 398 -23.92 -7.48 -8.09
N LYS A 399 -23.82 -6.57 -9.09
CA LYS A 399 -24.85 -6.38 -10.13
C LYS A 399 -25.00 -7.62 -11.02
N LEU A 400 -23.88 -8.24 -11.42
CA LEU A 400 -23.92 -9.48 -12.23
C LEU A 400 -24.52 -10.65 -11.45
N LYS A 401 -24.23 -10.74 -10.14
CA LYS A 401 -24.85 -11.73 -9.25
C LYS A 401 -26.35 -11.51 -9.14
N ALA A 402 -26.80 -10.28 -8.95
CA ALA A 402 -28.23 -9.96 -8.90
C ALA A 402 -28.98 -10.35 -10.18
N ARG A 403 -28.34 -10.24 -11.36
CA ARG A 403 -28.91 -10.74 -12.63
C ARG A 403 -29.05 -12.25 -12.65
N LEU A 404 -28.03 -12.99 -12.19
CA LEU A 404 -28.13 -14.45 -12.05
C LEU A 404 -29.26 -14.85 -11.10
N ASP A 405 -29.41 -14.16 -9.96
CA ASP A 405 -30.50 -14.41 -9.00
C ASP A 405 -31.88 -14.14 -9.58
N ALA A 406 -31.97 -13.22 -10.53
CA ALA A 406 -33.20 -12.94 -11.29
C ALA A 406 -33.43 -13.92 -12.46
N GLY A 407 -32.55 -14.91 -12.66
CA GLY A 407 -32.64 -15.91 -13.73
C GLY A 407 -32.11 -15.43 -15.08
N GLU A 408 -31.40 -14.31 -15.13
CA GLU A 408 -30.74 -13.82 -16.32
C GLU A 408 -29.36 -14.47 -16.50
N PRO A 409 -28.91 -14.77 -17.73
CA PRO A 409 -27.57 -15.32 -17.93
C PRO A 409 -26.48 -14.26 -17.70
N LEU A 410 -25.27 -14.69 -17.35
CA LEU A 410 -24.10 -13.83 -17.35
C LEU A 410 -23.87 -13.23 -18.74
N PRO A 411 -23.45 -11.96 -18.83
CA PRO A 411 -23.09 -11.34 -20.10
C PRO A 411 -22.00 -12.12 -20.85
N GLN A 412 -22.01 -12.09 -22.17
CA GLN A 412 -21.08 -12.87 -22.99
C GLN A 412 -19.62 -12.45 -22.76
N TYR A 413 -19.34 -11.15 -22.51
CA TYR A 413 -17.98 -10.68 -22.27
C TYR A 413 -17.32 -11.31 -21.02
N ILE A 414 -18.09 -11.65 -19.97
CA ILE A 414 -17.56 -12.34 -18.76
C ILE A 414 -17.21 -13.81 -19.05
N LYS A 415 -17.79 -14.39 -20.11
CA LYS A 415 -17.54 -15.76 -20.54
C LYS A 415 -16.36 -15.86 -21.52
N ASP A 416 -16.23 -14.88 -22.40
CA ASP A 416 -15.26 -14.91 -23.50
C ASP A 416 -13.85 -14.51 -23.08
N TYR A 417 -13.70 -13.67 -22.04
CA TYR A 417 -12.43 -13.04 -21.70
C TYR A 417 -12.03 -13.25 -20.23
N PRO A 418 -10.73 -13.22 -19.94
CA PRO A 418 -10.26 -13.12 -18.56
C PRO A 418 -10.79 -11.86 -17.86
N VAL A 419 -10.95 -11.94 -16.53
CA VAL A 419 -11.48 -10.83 -15.73
C VAL A 419 -10.41 -10.31 -14.78
N LEU A 420 -10.01 -9.05 -14.96
CA LEU A 420 -9.11 -8.31 -14.08
C LEU A 420 -9.93 -7.55 -13.03
N TYR A 421 -9.65 -7.80 -11.76
CA TYR A 421 -10.22 -7.05 -10.66
C TYR A 421 -9.43 -5.76 -10.47
N ALA A 422 -9.92 -4.69 -11.02
CA ALA A 422 -9.28 -3.38 -10.97
C ALA A 422 -10.29 -2.23 -11.09
N GLY A 423 -9.81 -1.01 -10.79
CA GLY A 423 -10.54 0.22 -11.02
C GLY A 423 -9.54 1.35 -11.24
N PRO A 424 -9.55 2.01 -12.39
CA PRO A 424 -8.55 3.01 -12.75
C PRO A 424 -8.66 4.29 -11.90
N ALA A 425 -7.56 5.01 -11.77
CA ALA A 425 -7.55 6.42 -11.42
C ALA A 425 -8.04 7.27 -12.61
N LYS A 426 -8.16 8.58 -12.45
CA LYS A 426 -8.57 9.47 -13.55
C LYS A 426 -7.60 9.34 -14.72
N THR A 427 -8.15 9.33 -15.93
CA THR A 427 -7.36 9.23 -17.16
C THR A 427 -6.78 10.58 -17.55
N PRO A 428 -5.44 10.73 -17.60
CA PRO A 428 -4.80 11.92 -18.07
C PRO A 428 -5.05 12.13 -19.58
N LYS A 429 -5.03 13.39 -20.02
CA LYS A 429 -5.14 13.72 -21.45
C LYS A 429 -4.00 13.08 -22.25
N GLY A 430 -4.36 12.33 -23.30
CA GLY A 430 -3.38 11.68 -24.20
C GLY A 430 -2.92 10.29 -23.72
N TYR A 431 -3.41 9.80 -22.60
CA TYR A 431 -3.15 8.45 -22.12
C TYR A 431 -4.36 7.52 -22.40
N PRO A 432 -4.13 6.21 -22.59
CA PRO A 432 -5.22 5.27 -22.77
C PRO A 432 -6.07 5.12 -21.51
N CYS A 433 -5.45 5.14 -20.32
CA CYS A 433 -6.14 5.09 -19.01
C CYS A 433 -5.31 5.78 -17.93
N GLY A 434 -5.95 6.08 -16.79
CA GLY A 434 -5.25 6.46 -15.56
C GLY A 434 -4.55 5.26 -14.92
N SER A 435 -3.76 5.49 -13.86
CA SER A 435 -3.08 4.41 -13.15
C SER A 435 -4.06 3.31 -12.79
N MET A 436 -3.79 2.08 -13.25
CA MET A 436 -4.64 0.92 -13.04
C MET A 436 -3.80 -0.30 -12.68
N GLY A 437 -3.99 -0.79 -11.47
CA GLY A 437 -3.39 -2.00 -10.95
C GLY A 437 -4.44 -2.90 -10.32
N PRO A 438 -4.08 -4.13 -9.95
CA PRO A 438 -5.01 -5.09 -9.40
C PRO A 438 -5.53 -4.68 -8.02
N THR A 439 -6.80 -4.96 -7.75
CA THR A 439 -7.37 -4.89 -6.41
C THR A 439 -7.24 -6.24 -5.68
N THR A 440 -7.49 -6.24 -4.37
CA THR A 440 -7.47 -7.45 -3.55
C THR A 440 -8.52 -8.46 -4.00
N ALA A 441 -8.08 -9.68 -4.30
CA ALA A 441 -8.90 -10.71 -4.95
C ALA A 441 -10.01 -11.26 -4.06
N ASN A 442 -9.77 -11.46 -2.76
CA ASN A 442 -10.69 -12.18 -1.87
C ASN A 442 -12.04 -11.50 -1.68
N ARG A 443 -12.19 -10.23 -2.03
CA ARG A 443 -13.49 -9.55 -2.01
C ARG A 443 -14.49 -10.12 -3.02
N MET A 444 -14.00 -10.72 -4.08
CA MET A 444 -14.80 -11.36 -5.12
C MET A 444 -14.95 -12.89 -4.94
N ASP A 445 -14.35 -13.47 -3.90
CA ASP A 445 -14.41 -14.91 -3.64
C ASP A 445 -15.84 -15.47 -3.58
N PRO A 446 -16.84 -14.78 -2.96
CA PRO A 446 -18.20 -15.29 -2.89
C PRO A 446 -18.91 -15.48 -4.24
N TYR A 447 -18.41 -14.87 -5.31
CA TYR A 447 -19.02 -14.95 -6.64
C TYR A 447 -18.44 -16.06 -7.51
N VAL A 448 -17.24 -16.58 -7.18
CA VAL A 448 -16.42 -17.36 -8.10
C VAL A 448 -17.04 -18.68 -8.51
N ASP A 449 -17.49 -19.54 -7.56
CA ASP A 449 -18.05 -20.85 -7.88
C ASP A 449 -19.28 -20.74 -8.79
N GLU A 450 -20.16 -19.80 -8.47
CA GLU A 450 -21.39 -19.59 -9.24
C GLU A 450 -21.12 -19.00 -10.63
N PHE A 451 -20.21 -18.01 -10.74
CA PHE A 451 -19.85 -17.45 -12.04
C PHE A 451 -19.18 -18.49 -12.93
N GLN A 452 -18.26 -19.29 -12.38
CA GLN A 452 -17.62 -20.37 -13.13
C GLN A 452 -18.58 -21.48 -13.51
N ALA A 453 -19.55 -21.83 -12.65
CA ALA A 453 -20.61 -22.78 -12.96
C ALA A 453 -21.48 -22.30 -14.16
N ASN A 454 -21.59 -20.99 -14.37
CA ASN A 454 -22.30 -20.38 -15.50
C ASN A 454 -21.37 -20.01 -16.68
N GLY A 455 -20.15 -20.55 -16.69
CA GLY A 455 -19.15 -20.37 -17.75
C GLY A 455 -18.45 -19.02 -17.76
N GLY A 456 -18.62 -18.19 -16.73
CA GLY A 456 -17.98 -16.87 -16.63
C GLY A 456 -16.77 -16.86 -15.70
N SER A 457 -15.91 -15.86 -15.81
CA SER A 457 -14.74 -15.65 -14.94
C SER A 457 -13.83 -16.87 -14.81
N LEU A 458 -13.68 -17.68 -15.85
CA LEU A 458 -12.86 -18.89 -15.84
C LEU A 458 -11.36 -18.59 -15.71
N VAL A 459 -10.93 -17.38 -16.07
CA VAL A 459 -9.57 -16.88 -15.80
C VAL A 459 -9.69 -15.54 -15.08
N MET A 460 -9.28 -15.50 -13.84
CA MET A 460 -9.34 -14.32 -12.98
C MET A 460 -7.94 -13.74 -12.80
N ILE A 461 -7.82 -12.40 -12.79
CA ILE A 461 -6.55 -11.68 -12.62
C ILE A 461 -6.73 -10.68 -11.48
N ALA A 462 -5.88 -10.75 -10.44
CA ALA A 462 -5.97 -9.82 -9.30
C ALA A 462 -4.69 -9.89 -8.45
N LYS A 463 -4.73 -9.45 -7.19
CA LYS A 463 -3.63 -9.61 -6.22
C LYS A 463 -4.07 -10.24 -4.92
N GLY A 464 -3.12 -10.91 -4.26
CA GLY A 464 -3.34 -11.51 -2.94
C GLY A 464 -3.84 -12.96 -2.99
N ASN A 465 -3.91 -13.55 -1.82
CA ASN A 465 -4.39 -14.92 -1.62
C ASN A 465 -5.91 -15.02 -1.73
N ARG A 466 -6.39 -16.22 -2.05
CA ARG A 466 -7.82 -16.55 -2.16
C ARG A 466 -8.23 -17.55 -1.08
N THR A 467 -9.53 -17.72 -0.88
CA THR A 467 -10.11 -18.73 0.01
C THR A 467 -10.00 -20.14 -0.60
N GLN A 468 -10.30 -21.17 0.21
CA GLN A 468 -10.32 -22.57 -0.27
C GLN A 468 -11.41 -22.78 -1.32
N GLU A 469 -12.55 -22.14 -1.16
CA GLU A 469 -13.68 -22.24 -2.08
C GLU A 469 -13.30 -21.85 -3.51
N VAL A 470 -12.42 -20.86 -3.67
CA VAL A 470 -11.91 -20.46 -5.01
C VAL A 470 -11.00 -21.53 -5.59
N THR A 471 -10.13 -22.13 -4.78
CA THR A 471 -9.27 -23.24 -5.23
C THR A 471 -10.12 -24.43 -5.68
N ASP A 472 -11.16 -24.75 -4.92
CA ASP A 472 -12.09 -25.85 -5.21
C ASP A 472 -12.93 -25.55 -6.46
N ALA A 473 -13.39 -24.29 -6.63
CA ALA A 473 -14.12 -23.86 -7.82
C ALA A 473 -13.25 -23.96 -9.09
N CYS A 474 -11.99 -23.49 -9.02
CA CYS A 474 -11.06 -23.61 -10.13
C CYS A 474 -10.84 -25.07 -10.53
N LYS A 475 -10.67 -25.98 -9.56
CA LYS A 475 -10.55 -27.42 -9.81
C LYS A 475 -11.83 -28.00 -10.42
N LYS A 476 -13.00 -27.62 -9.94
CA LYS A 476 -14.29 -28.15 -10.34
C LYS A 476 -14.69 -27.69 -11.74
N HIS A 477 -14.42 -26.43 -12.09
CA HIS A 477 -14.86 -25.83 -13.34
C HIS A 477 -13.73 -25.64 -14.37
N GLY A 478 -12.50 -26.03 -14.01
CA GLY A 478 -11.32 -25.84 -14.85
C GLY A 478 -10.89 -24.37 -14.96
N GLY A 479 -11.05 -23.63 -13.88
CA GLY A 479 -10.69 -22.21 -13.81
C GLY A 479 -9.25 -21.97 -13.40
N PHE A 480 -8.81 -20.69 -13.51
CA PHE A 480 -7.48 -20.22 -13.11
C PHE A 480 -7.57 -18.91 -12.35
N TYR A 481 -6.69 -18.74 -11.37
CA TYR A 481 -6.41 -17.45 -10.78
C TYR A 481 -4.97 -17.06 -11.08
N LEU A 482 -4.80 -15.93 -11.76
CA LEU A 482 -3.52 -15.32 -12.05
C LEU A 482 -3.30 -14.13 -11.12
N GLY A 483 -2.15 -14.07 -10.46
CA GLY A 483 -1.72 -12.88 -9.73
C GLY A 483 -1.02 -11.91 -10.65
N THR A 484 -1.34 -10.62 -10.57
CA THR A 484 -0.50 -9.58 -11.19
C THR A 484 0.09 -8.66 -10.13
N ILE A 485 1.16 -7.93 -10.48
CA ILE A 485 1.95 -7.17 -9.51
C ILE A 485 1.12 -6.01 -8.95
N GLY A 486 0.92 -6.01 -7.63
CA GLY A 486 0.35 -4.87 -6.93
C GLY A 486 1.41 -3.80 -6.64
N GLY A 487 1.04 -2.51 -6.74
CA GLY A 487 1.93 -1.40 -6.47
C GLY A 487 2.69 -0.85 -7.69
N VAL A 488 2.32 -1.26 -8.91
CA VAL A 488 2.97 -0.84 -10.17
C VAL A 488 1.96 -0.26 -11.19
N ALA A 489 0.94 0.45 -10.68
CA ALA A 489 -0.19 0.89 -11.51
C ALA A 489 0.20 1.88 -12.61
N ALA A 490 1.15 2.78 -12.36
CA ALA A 490 1.60 3.75 -13.34
C ALA A 490 2.27 3.09 -14.54
N VAL A 491 3.21 2.16 -14.28
CA VAL A 491 3.93 1.48 -15.37
C VAL A 491 3.03 0.50 -16.13
N LEU A 492 2.10 -0.19 -15.48
CA LEU A 492 1.11 -1.04 -16.17
C LEU A 492 0.25 -0.22 -17.15
N SER A 493 -0.23 0.93 -16.70
CA SER A 493 -1.05 1.81 -17.54
C SER A 493 -0.27 2.43 -18.69
N GLN A 494 0.99 2.80 -18.45
CA GLN A 494 1.83 3.41 -19.50
C GLN A 494 2.33 2.38 -20.53
N SER A 495 2.70 1.17 -20.07
CA SER A 495 3.44 0.21 -20.90
C SER A 495 2.56 -0.92 -21.42
N SER A 496 1.67 -1.47 -20.60
CA SER A 496 0.93 -2.69 -20.94
C SER A 496 -0.49 -2.44 -21.45
N ILE A 497 -1.20 -1.42 -20.95
CA ILE A 497 -2.58 -1.15 -21.38
C ILE A 497 -2.56 -0.26 -22.61
N LYS A 498 -3.15 -0.74 -23.71
CA LYS A 498 -3.15 -0.04 -25.01
C LYS A 498 -4.46 0.71 -25.29
N SER A 499 -5.59 0.20 -24.78
CA SER A 499 -6.89 0.84 -24.93
C SER A 499 -7.80 0.49 -23.76
N ILE A 500 -8.81 1.32 -23.52
CA ILE A 500 -9.88 1.09 -22.55
C ILE A 500 -11.22 1.57 -23.14
N GLU A 501 -12.26 0.78 -22.97
CA GLU A 501 -13.62 1.07 -23.36
C GLU A 501 -14.59 0.68 -22.24
N CYS A 502 -15.55 1.56 -21.91
CA CYS A 502 -16.60 1.22 -20.96
C CYS A 502 -17.65 0.34 -21.65
N VAL A 503 -17.89 -0.86 -21.10
CA VAL A 503 -18.81 -1.85 -21.67
C VAL A 503 -20.18 -1.76 -21.00
N GLU A 504 -20.21 -1.62 -19.66
CA GLU A 504 -21.46 -1.64 -18.89
C GLU A 504 -21.31 -0.84 -17.58
N TYR A 505 -22.43 -0.31 -17.08
CA TYR A 505 -22.52 0.46 -15.83
C TYR A 505 -21.65 1.73 -15.77
N PRO A 506 -21.69 2.62 -16.78
CA PRO A 506 -20.85 3.82 -16.82
C PRO A 506 -21.07 4.76 -15.61
N GLU A 507 -22.26 4.72 -15.00
CA GLU A 507 -22.61 5.49 -13.80
C GLU A 507 -21.77 5.12 -12.57
N LEU A 508 -21.17 3.93 -12.56
CA LEU A 508 -20.31 3.46 -11.47
C LEU A 508 -18.89 4.01 -11.52
N GLY A 509 -18.51 4.74 -12.58
CA GLY A 509 -17.17 5.31 -12.72
C GLY A 509 -16.08 4.24 -12.63
N MET A 510 -15.19 4.30 -11.63
CA MET A 510 -14.12 3.31 -11.45
C MET A 510 -14.60 1.87 -11.14
N GLU A 511 -15.87 1.69 -10.83
CA GLU A 511 -16.53 0.39 -10.60
C GLU A 511 -17.31 -0.10 -11.82
N ALA A 512 -17.30 0.66 -12.92
CA ALA A 512 -17.90 0.24 -14.19
C ALA A 512 -17.20 -0.99 -14.76
N VAL A 513 -17.84 -1.67 -15.68
CA VAL A 513 -17.22 -2.74 -16.45
C VAL A 513 -16.48 -2.12 -17.64
N TYR A 514 -15.20 -2.39 -17.74
CA TYR A 514 -14.37 -1.96 -18.85
C TYR A 514 -13.84 -3.16 -19.65
N LYS A 515 -13.56 -2.90 -20.91
CA LYS A 515 -12.78 -3.78 -21.78
C LYS A 515 -11.47 -3.09 -22.09
N ILE A 516 -10.37 -3.78 -21.86
CA ILE A 516 -9.02 -3.27 -22.14
C ILE A 516 -8.30 -4.20 -23.11
N THR A 517 -7.42 -3.63 -23.92
CA THR A 517 -6.44 -4.39 -24.70
C THR A 517 -5.09 -4.24 -24.06
N VAL A 518 -4.38 -5.34 -23.85
CA VAL A 518 -3.08 -5.35 -23.21
C VAL A 518 -2.00 -5.98 -24.09
N GLU A 519 -0.77 -5.60 -23.84
CA GLU A 519 0.44 -6.17 -24.42
C GLU A 519 1.53 -6.24 -23.34
N ASP A 520 2.26 -7.33 -23.28
CA ASP A 520 3.28 -7.58 -22.25
C ASP A 520 2.77 -7.36 -20.80
N PHE A 521 1.52 -7.77 -20.54
CA PHE A 521 0.92 -7.58 -19.20
C PHE A 521 1.39 -8.74 -18.29
N PRO A 522 2.14 -8.43 -17.20
CA PRO A 522 2.74 -9.45 -16.36
C PRO A 522 1.72 -10.12 -15.45
N ALA A 523 1.73 -11.45 -15.41
CA ALA A 523 0.93 -12.22 -14.46
C ALA A 523 1.66 -13.51 -14.03
N PHE A 524 1.15 -14.16 -12.98
CA PHE A 524 1.70 -15.39 -12.41
C PHE A 524 0.55 -16.36 -12.12
N ILE A 525 0.71 -17.62 -12.47
CA ILE A 525 -0.29 -18.64 -12.15
C ILE A 525 -0.27 -18.87 -10.64
N LEU A 526 -1.34 -18.55 -9.93
CA LEU A 526 -1.43 -18.70 -8.46
C LEU A 526 -2.38 -19.83 -8.04
N VAL A 527 -3.47 -20.04 -8.78
CA VAL A 527 -4.35 -21.22 -8.61
C VAL A 527 -4.61 -21.80 -10.01
N ASP A 528 -4.48 -23.12 -10.14
CA ASP A 528 -4.70 -23.82 -11.40
C ASP A 528 -5.97 -24.69 -11.39
N ASP A 529 -6.31 -25.23 -12.56
CA ASP A 529 -7.44 -26.12 -12.81
C ASP A 529 -7.31 -27.51 -12.17
N LYS A 530 -6.17 -27.81 -11.55
CA LYS A 530 -5.89 -29.07 -10.83
C LYS A 530 -6.09 -28.91 -9.32
N GLY A 531 -6.34 -27.67 -8.84
CA GLY A 531 -6.49 -27.35 -7.44
C GLY A 531 -5.15 -27.10 -6.73
N ASN A 532 -4.08 -26.82 -7.48
CA ASN A 532 -2.85 -26.32 -6.89
C ASN A 532 -3.01 -24.85 -6.55
N ASP A 533 -2.55 -24.47 -5.36
CA ASP A 533 -2.61 -23.12 -4.83
C ASP A 533 -1.23 -22.72 -4.31
N PHE A 534 -0.64 -21.69 -4.92
CA PHE A 534 0.67 -21.17 -4.55
C PHE A 534 0.81 -20.88 -3.05
N PHE A 535 -0.19 -20.23 -2.46
CA PHE A 535 -0.14 -19.82 -1.04
C PHE A 535 -0.24 -21.00 -0.08
N LYS A 536 -0.91 -22.09 -0.48
CA LYS A 536 -1.05 -23.32 0.33
C LYS A 536 0.13 -24.26 0.16
N GLN A 537 0.82 -24.18 -0.96
CA GLN A 537 2.02 -25.00 -1.27
C GLN A 537 3.31 -24.25 -0.95
N LEU A 538 3.22 -23.10 -0.27
CA LEU A 538 4.34 -22.26 0.07
C LEU A 538 5.38 -23.04 0.90
N LYS A 539 6.62 -23.02 0.43
CA LYS A 539 7.76 -23.62 1.14
C LYS A 539 8.60 -22.52 1.77
N PRO A 540 9.21 -22.78 2.94
CA PRO A 540 10.18 -21.87 3.51
C PRO A 540 11.29 -21.54 2.51
N TRP A 541 11.67 -20.27 2.44
CA TRP A 541 12.78 -19.86 1.58
C TRP A 541 14.11 -20.25 2.20
N THR A 542 14.92 -20.98 1.46
CA THR A 542 16.23 -21.47 1.88
C THR A 542 17.39 -20.94 1.03
N GLY A 543 17.11 -19.90 0.23
CA GLY A 543 18.03 -19.34 -0.77
C GLY A 543 17.85 -19.94 -2.16
N CYS A 544 18.45 -19.29 -3.15
CA CYS A 544 18.48 -19.82 -4.52
C CYS A 544 19.29 -21.13 -4.57
N PRO A 545 18.83 -22.16 -5.31
CA PRO A 545 19.66 -23.32 -5.56
C PRO A 545 20.99 -22.87 -6.16
N LYS A 546 22.10 -23.25 -5.54
CA LYS A 546 23.42 -22.99 -6.12
C LYS A 546 23.44 -23.65 -7.50
N LYS A 547 23.68 -22.86 -8.55
CA LYS A 547 23.85 -23.31 -9.93
C LYS A 547 25.04 -24.27 -10.05
#